data_654b80e8f89b6d11de59d1424ab00ee0
#
_entry.id   654b80e8f89b6d11de59d1424ab00ee0
#
_cell.length_a   1.000
_cell.length_b   1.000
_cell.length_c   1.000
_cell.angle_alpha   90.00
_cell.angle_beta   90.00
_cell.angle_gamma   90.00
#
_symmetry.space_group_name_H-M   'P 1'
#
loop_
_entity.id
_entity.type
_entity.pdbx_description
1 polymer ?
#
loop_
_entity_poly.entity_id
_entity_poly.type
_entity_poly.pdbx_seq_one_letter_code
_entity_poly.pdbx_strand_id
1 'polypeptide(L)'
;RYLGLFLGVQFLMWTLSGLYFSWTDIDEIHGDHFRQNPPEIAFEGLRGFSELEYTQPVSSVVFKQLGGEPYYWVNDSVLIHAQSGRIKSGITETEAIQVAKSYVLQDLEVVSVELLTHVDAHHEYRGKPLPAYAISLGTEDQIVAFVSQREGSFQAIRHKQWRWFDFLWMMHTMDYQSRDNFNTTLLRGFSLLGLVTVLSGFTLWGVSTSLFRQRKAK
;
A
#
# COMPACT_ATOMS: atom_id res chain seq x y z
N ARG A 1 2.37 3.68 -39.53
CA ARG A 1 3.77 3.50 -39.12
C ARG A 1 4.02 4.00 -37.70
N TYR A 2 3.73 5.27 -37.39
CA TYR A 2 3.95 5.83 -36.04
C TYR A 2 3.02 5.23 -34.98
N LEU A 3 1.74 4.98 -35.30
CA LEU A 3 0.80 4.33 -34.40
C LEU A 3 1.29 2.92 -34.01
N GLY A 4 1.82 2.16 -34.98
CA GLY A 4 2.36 0.81 -34.70
C GLY A 4 3.60 0.85 -33.78
N LEU A 5 4.47 1.84 -33.92
CA LEU A 5 5.61 2.05 -33.01
C LEU A 5 5.13 2.39 -31.60
N PHE A 6 4.17 3.31 -31.49
CA PHE A 6 3.61 3.73 -30.20
C PHE A 6 2.93 2.55 -29.45
N LEU A 7 2.09 1.80 -30.16
CA LEU A 7 1.47 0.59 -29.60
C LEU A 7 2.52 -0.47 -29.24
N GLY A 8 3.53 -0.67 -30.08
CA GLY A 8 4.60 -1.64 -29.84
C GLY A 8 5.39 -1.33 -28.56
N VAL A 9 5.73 -0.07 -28.32
CA VAL A 9 6.41 0.35 -27.07
C VAL A 9 5.53 0.07 -25.86
N GLN A 10 4.24 0.37 -25.93
CA GLN A 10 3.33 0.11 -24.81
C GLN A 10 3.13 -1.39 -24.56
N PHE A 11 3.00 -2.20 -25.59
CA PHE A 11 2.95 -3.67 -25.42
C PHE A 11 4.23 -4.23 -24.81
N LEU A 12 5.39 -3.69 -25.21
CA LEU A 12 6.66 -4.07 -24.60
C LEU A 12 6.67 -3.74 -23.09
N MET A 13 6.24 -2.53 -22.74
CA MET A 13 6.14 -2.11 -21.33
C MET A 13 5.17 -3.01 -20.53
N TRP A 14 4.02 -3.35 -21.08
CA TRP A 14 3.07 -4.27 -20.45
C TRP A 14 3.65 -5.67 -20.27
N THR A 15 4.35 -6.18 -21.28
CA THR A 15 4.98 -7.51 -21.20
C THR A 15 6.08 -7.53 -20.15
N LEU A 16 6.96 -6.52 -20.14
CA LEU A 16 8.06 -6.45 -19.17
C LEU A 16 7.55 -6.27 -17.74
N SER A 17 6.59 -5.38 -17.52
CA SER A 17 6.01 -5.19 -16.19
C SER A 17 5.20 -6.40 -15.73
N GLY A 18 4.41 -7.01 -16.63
CA GLY A 18 3.68 -8.25 -16.32
C GLY A 18 4.61 -9.42 -15.98
N LEU A 19 5.73 -9.55 -16.69
CA LEU A 19 6.76 -10.55 -16.38
C LEU A 19 7.38 -10.28 -15.00
N TYR A 20 7.74 -9.04 -14.70
CA TYR A 20 8.24 -8.64 -13.39
C TYR A 20 7.24 -9.02 -12.29
N PHE A 21 5.95 -8.64 -12.42
CA PHE A 21 4.93 -8.97 -11.42
C PHE A 21 4.69 -10.47 -11.24
N SER A 22 4.82 -11.26 -12.31
CA SER A 22 4.63 -12.71 -12.24
C SER A 22 5.75 -13.45 -11.49
N TRP A 23 6.93 -12.84 -11.36
CA TRP A 23 8.10 -13.40 -10.67
C TRP A 23 8.38 -12.73 -9.32
N THR A 24 7.62 -11.69 -8.98
CA THR A 24 7.79 -10.95 -7.73
C THR A 24 6.77 -11.44 -6.70
N ASP A 25 7.24 -11.71 -5.49
CA ASP A 25 6.38 -12.00 -4.36
C ASP A 25 5.75 -10.71 -3.84
N ILE A 26 4.42 -10.67 -3.81
CA ILE A 26 3.68 -9.47 -3.37
C ILE A 26 3.86 -9.21 -1.87
N ASP A 27 4.06 -10.23 -1.06
CA ASP A 27 4.27 -10.10 0.38
C ASP A 27 5.66 -9.48 0.65
N GLU A 28 6.67 -9.84 -0.14
CA GLU A 28 7.97 -9.15 -0.11
C GLU A 28 7.85 -7.69 -0.52
N ILE A 29 7.05 -7.38 -1.55
CA ILE A 29 6.80 -6.00 -1.97
C ILE A 29 6.09 -5.20 -0.88
N HIS A 30 5.15 -5.80 -0.15
CA HIS A 30 4.50 -5.15 0.98
C HIS A 30 5.41 -4.96 2.19
N GLY A 31 6.59 -5.58 2.19
CA GLY A 31 7.60 -5.46 3.22
C GLY A 31 7.38 -6.41 4.39
N ASP A 32 6.67 -7.52 4.18
CA ASP A 32 6.37 -8.48 5.25
C ASP A 32 7.63 -9.15 5.79
N HIS A 33 8.66 -9.31 4.95
CA HIS A 33 9.98 -9.79 5.38
C HIS A 33 10.74 -8.82 6.30
N PHE A 34 10.31 -7.56 6.42
CA PHE A 34 10.82 -6.61 7.41
C PHE A 34 9.95 -6.54 8.67
N ARG A 35 8.80 -7.22 8.68
CA ARG A 35 7.81 -7.11 9.75
C ARG A 35 7.89 -8.26 10.74
N GLN A 36 7.57 -7.93 11.98
CA GLN A 36 7.24 -8.88 13.03
C GLN A 36 5.93 -8.47 13.69
N ASN A 37 5.29 -9.41 14.34
CA ASN A 37 4.21 -9.08 15.27
C ASN A 37 4.83 -8.63 16.59
N PRO A 38 4.38 -7.51 17.18
CA PRO A 38 4.83 -7.14 18.51
C PRO A 38 4.46 -8.24 19.50
N PRO A 39 5.28 -8.43 20.55
CA PRO A 39 4.99 -9.44 21.57
C PRO A 39 3.65 -9.14 22.24
N GLU A 40 2.84 -10.18 22.45
CA GLU A 40 1.63 -10.07 23.27
C GLU A 40 2.04 -9.86 24.73
N ILE A 41 1.55 -8.79 25.33
CA ILE A 41 1.81 -8.45 26.73
C ILE A 41 0.53 -8.66 27.52
N ALA A 42 0.62 -9.43 28.60
CA ALA A 42 -0.46 -9.53 29.58
C ALA A 42 -0.44 -8.28 30.47
N PHE A 43 -1.52 -7.50 30.42
CA PHE A 43 -1.64 -6.29 31.23
C PHE A 43 -2.43 -6.59 32.51
N GLU A 44 -1.87 -6.20 33.65
CA GLU A 44 -2.54 -6.22 34.94
C GLU A 44 -3.10 -4.84 35.27
N GLY A 45 -4.12 -4.79 36.15
CA GLY A 45 -4.69 -3.53 36.62
C GLY A 45 -5.44 -2.70 35.55
N LEU A 46 -5.98 -3.39 34.52
CA LEU A 46 -6.84 -2.72 33.55
C LEU A 46 -8.14 -2.28 34.24
N ARG A 47 -8.52 -1.03 34.00
CA ARG A 47 -9.83 -0.52 34.43
C ARG A 47 -10.91 -0.98 33.47
N GLY A 48 -12.05 -1.40 34.01
CA GLY A 48 -13.24 -1.61 33.21
C GLY A 48 -13.65 -0.31 32.51
N PHE A 49 -14.17 -0.40 31.29
CA PHE A 49 -14.56 0.80 30.55
C PHE A 49 -15.56 1.67 31.31
N SER A 50 -16.43 1.07 32.13
CA SER A 50 -17.39 1.76 33.00
C SER A 50 -16.75 2.58 34.13
N GLU A 51 -15.48 2.33 34.44
CA GLU A 51 -14.71 3.04 35.48
C GLU A 51 -13.94 4.25 34.92
N LEU A 52 -14.01 4.44 33.59
CA LEU A 52 -13.33 5.53 32.92
C LEU A 52 -14.23 6.76 32.89
N GLU A 53 -13.65 7.94 33.06
CA GLU A 53 -14.36 9.22 32.99
C GLU A 53 -14.65 9.62 31.52
N TYR A 54 -15.33 8.73 30.79
CA TYR A 54 -15.76 8.99 29.42
C TYR A 54 -17.28 9.16 29.37
N THR A 55 -17.73 10.37 29.05
CA THR A 55 -19.16 10.78 29.15
C THR A 55 -19.89 10.80 27.80
N GLN A 56 -19.18 10.62 26.70
CA GLN A 56 -19.79 10.62 25.37
C GLN A 56 -20.45 9.26 25.07
N PRO A 57 -21.48 9.24 24.21
CA PRO A 57 -22.05 7.99 23.73
C PRO A 57 -20.98 7.08 23.09
N VAL A 58 -21.03 5.80 23.41
CA VAL A 58 -20.03 4.80 22.95
C VAL A 58 -20.67 3.91 21.90
N SER A 59 -20.06 3.88 20.70
CA SER A 59 -20.46 2.98 19.62
C SER A 59 -19.44 1.86 19.40
N SER A 60 -18.16 2.12 19.69
CA SER A 60 -17.10 1.13 19.54
C SER A 60 -16.01 1.32 20.59
N VAL A 61 -15.43 0.21 21.05
CA VAL A 61 -14.23 0.18 21.91
C VAL A 61 -13.33 -0.92 21.40
N VAL A 62 -12.12 -0.56 21.01
CA VAL A 62 -11.08 -1.51 20.58
C VAL A 62 -9.91 -1.42 21.54
N PHE A 63 -9.51 -2.57 22.08
CA PHE A 63 -8.30 -2.64 22.89
C PHE A 63 -7.06 -2.61 21.99
N LYS A 64 -6.08 -1.78 22.33
CA LYS A 64 -4.83 -1.63 21.59
C LYS A 64 -3.64 -1.67 22.54
N GLN A 65 -2.57 -2.29 22.05
CA GLN A 65 -1.25 -2.22 22.65
C GLN A 65 -0.40 -1.26 21.81
N LEU A 66 0.04 -0.17 22.42
CA LEU A 66 0.83 0.86 21.74
C LEU A 66 2.14 1.11 22.49
N GLY A 67 3.28 0.74 21.87
CA GLY A 67 4.58 0.91 22.48
C GLY A 67 4.76 0.18 23.84
N GLY A 68 4.02 -0.92 24.04
CA GLY A 68 4.05 -1.68 25.30
C GLY A 68 3.00 -1.25 26.33
N GLU A 69 2.20 -0.22 26.06
CA GLU A 69 1.17 0.29 26.96
C GLU A 69 -0.25 -0.04 26.47
N PRO A 70 -1.22 -0.30 27.39
CA PRO A 70 -2.58 -0.66 27.05
C PRO A 70 -3.48 0.55 26.83
N TYR A 71 -4.22 0.58 25.74
CA TYR A 71 -5.17 1.65 25.40
C TYR A 71 -6.52 1.10 24.97
N TYR A 72 -7.58 1.85 25.23
CA TYR A 72 -8.87 1.75 24.57
C TYR A 72 -8.96 2.79 23.48
N TRP A 73 -9.22 2.36 22.23
CA TRP A 73 -9.56 3.22 21.11
C TRP A 73 -11.08 3.31 21.02
N VAL A 74 -11.64 4.49 21.28
CA VAL A 74 -13.07 4.70 21.46
C VAL A 74 -13.62 5.52 20.32
N ASN A 75 -14.70 5.03 19.69
CA ASN A 75 -15.44 5.71 18.61
C ASN A 75 -14.55 6.19 17.45
N ASP A 76 -13.48 5.47 17.13
CA ASP A 76 -12.50 5.83 16.11
C ASP A 76 -11.92 7.26 16.24
N SER A 77 -11.89 7.79 17.47
CA SER A 77 -11.55 9.20 17.71
C SER A 77 -10.62 9.46 18.90
N VAL A 78 -10.68 8.67 19.95
CA VAL A 78 -10.01 8.96 21.21
C VAL A 78 -9.27 7.74 21.75
N LEU A 79 -8.03 7.93 22.18
CA LEU A 79 -7.25 6.97 22.94
C LEU A 79 -7.43 7.22 24.45
N ILE A 80 -7.78 6.18 25.20
CA ILE A 80 -7.84 6.21 26.65
C ILE A 80 -6.88 5.17 27.20
N HIS A 81 -5.92 5.58 28.00
CA HIS A 81 -4.98 4.65 28.62
C HIS A 81 -5.75 3.72 29.57
N ALA A 82 -5.66 2.42 29.36
CA ALA A 82 -6.56 1.46 29.99
C ALA A 82 -6.33 1.26 31.51
N GLN A 83 -5.15 1.63 32.04
CA GLN A 83 -4.85 1.55 33.46
C GLN A 83 -5.10 2.89 34.18
N SER A 84 -4.69 4.01 33.58
CA SER A 84 -4.79 5.34 34.23
C SER A 84 -6.09 6.09 33.94
N GLY A 85 -6.80 5.75 32.86
CA GLY A 85 -7.95 6.50 32.37
C GLY A 85 -7.60 7.80 31.65
N ARG A 86 -6.30 8.09 31.44
CA ARG A 86 -5.87 9.33 30.78
C ARG A 86 -6.27 9.36 29.31
N ILE A 87 -6.95 10.41 28.91
CA ILE A 87 -7.41 10.62 27.53
C ILE A 87 -6.31 11.28 26.71
N LYS A 88 -6.12 10.82 25.47
CA LYS A 88 -5.19 11.37 24.47
C LYS A 88 -5.90 11.58 23.13
N SER A 89 -5.56 12.67 22.45
CA SER A 89 -6.05 12.94 21.08
C SER A 89 -5.21 12.26 19.99
N GLY A 90 -4.15 11.56 20.37
CA GLY A 90 -3.24 10.85 19.47
C GLY A 90 -1.90 10.54 20.17
N ILE A 91 -1.02 9.87 19.45
CA ILE A 91 0.31 9.50 19.94
C ILE A 91 1.35 10.58 19.62
N THR A 92 2.39 10.61 20.43
CA THR A 92 3.58 11.47 20.22
C THR A 92 4.53 10.82 19.23
N GLU A 93 5.49 11.61 18.75
CA GLU A 93 6.59 11.12 17.89
C GLU A 93 7.37 9.97 18.55
N THR A 94 7.70 10.11 19.83
CA THR A 94 8.43 9.07 20.58
C THR A 94 7.63 7.76 20.64
N GLU A 95 6.34 7.84 20.90
CA GLU A 95 5.45 6.67 20.89
C GLU A 95 5.31 6.05 19.49
N ALA A 96 5.27 6.88 18.45
CA ALA A 96 5.25 6.40 17.07
C ALA A 96 6.53 5.62 16.71
N ILE A 97 7.69 6.11 17.15
CA ILE A 97 8.97 5.40 16.99
C ILE A 97 8.94 4.06 17.73
N GLN A 98 8.43 4.01 18.96
CA GLN A 98 8.31 2.77 19.73
C GLN A 98 7.38 1.76 19.01
N VAL A 99 6.24 2.23 18.50
CA VAL A 99 5.33 1.40 17.70
C VAL A 99 6.04 0.90 16.45
N ALA A 100 6.69 1.75 15.68
CA ALA A 100 7.41 1.34 14.47
C ALA A 100 8.48 0.27 14.79
N LYS A 101 9.29 0.49 15.81
CA LYS A 101 10.33 -0.48 16.25
C LYS A 101 9.75 -1.81 16.71
N SER A 102 8.57 -1.83 17.31
CA SER A 102 7.93 -3.09 17.72
C SER A 102 7.44 -3.94 16.54
N TYR A 103 7.19 -3.33 15.38
CA TYR A 103 6.76 -4.01 14.16
C TYR A 103 7.88 -4.30 13.17
N VAL A 104 9.07 -3.73 13.33
CA VAL A 104 10.22 -3.95 12.45
C VAL A 104 11.12 -5.02 13.07
N LEU A 105 11.48 -6.04 12.27
CA LEU A 105 12.30 -7.19 12.70
C LEU A 105 13.69 -6.82 13.21
N GLN A 106 14.27 -5.74 12.68
CA GLN A 106 15.64 -5.33 12.98
C GLN A 106 15.63 -4.08 13.86
N ASP A 107 16.54 -4.02 14.83
CA ASP A 107 16.74 -2.77 15.59
C ASP A 107 17.53 -1.77 14.74
N LEU A 108 16.79 -1.02 13.92
CA LEU A 108 17.32 -0.05 12.98
C LEU A 108 17.38 1.34 13.63
N GLU A 109 18.40 2.10 13.27
CA GLU A 109 18.52 3.50 13.68
C GLU A 109 17.43 4.35 12.98
N VAL A 110 16.81 5.24 13.74
CA VAL A 110 15.87 6.23 13.19
C VAL A 110 16.66 7.40 12.63
N VAL A 111 16.57 7.61 11.33
CA VAL A 111 17.25 8.69 10.62
C VAL A 111 16.45 10.00 10.68
N SER A 112 15.14 9.89 10.46
CA SER A 112 14.24 11.05 10.51
C SER A 112 12.81 10.63 10.82
N VAL A 113 12.03 11.55 11.35
CA VAL A 113 10.60 11.42 11.58
C VAL A 113 9.91 12.65 11.01
N GLU A 114 8.85 12.42 10.23
CA GLU A 114 8.03 13.47 9.64
C GLU A 114 6.56 13.24 9.99
N LEU A 115 5.86 14.29 10.41
CA LEU A 115 4.42 14.25 10.61
C LEU A 115 3.71 14.64 9.30
N LEU A 116 3.11 13.65 8.65
CA LEU A 116 2.32 13.84 7.45
C LEU A 116 0.90 14.26 7.82
N THR A 117 0.52 15.48 7.48
CA THR A 117 -0.85 15.99 7.62
C THR A 117 -1.62 16.00 6.30
N HIS A 118 -0.89 15.96 5.21
CA HIS A 118 -1.39 15.91 3.85
C HIS A 118 -0.41 15.10 2.98
N VAL A 119 -0.93 14.36 2.01
CA VAL A 119 -0.14 13.65 1.00
C VAL A 119 -0.80 13.79 -0.37
N ASP A 120 0.00 13.84 -1.42
CA ASP A 120 -0.49 13.85 -2.79
C ASP A 120 -0.86 12.42 -3.28
N ALA A 121 -1.42 12.35 -4.48
CA ALA A 121 -1.86 11.10 -5.09
C ALA A 121 -0.69 10.15 -5.47
N HIS A 122 0.54 10.65 -5.53
CA HIS A 122 1.72 9.84 -5.84
C HIS A 122 2.53 9.45 -4.61
N HIS A 123 2.19 9.98 -3.45
CA HIS A 123 2.89 9.69 -2.22
C HIS A 123 2.76 8.22 -1.83
N GLU A 124 3.81 7.61 -1.28
CA GLU A 124 3.83 6.20 -0.89
C GLU A 124 2.87 5.84 0.27
N TYR A 125 2.34 6.84 0.96
CA TYR A 125 1.32 6.72 2.03
C TYR A 125 -0.10 7.06 1.55
N ARG A 126 -0.32 7.29 0.25
CA ARG A 126 -1.64 7.63 -0.30
C ARG A 126 -2.73 6.62 0.08
N GLY A 127 -3.95 7.09 0.21
CA GLY A 127 -5.11 6.25 0.51
C GLY A 127 -5.18 5.73 1.95
N LYS A 128 -4.31 6.20 2.85
CA LYS A 128 -4.26 5.80 4.25
C LYS A 128 -4.65 6.95 5.19
N PRO A 129 -5.07 6.64 6.44
CA PRO A 129 -5.52 7.64 7.40
C PRO A 129 -4.44 8.67 7.76
N LEU A 130 -4.80 9.94 7.76
CA LEU A 130 -3.96 11.06 8.18
C LEU A 130 -4.54 11.69 9.47
N PRO A 131 -3.72 12.33 10.32
CA PRO A 131 -2.26 12.45 10.23
C PRO A 131 -1.51 11.14 10.52
N ALA A 132 -0.28 11.02 10.02
CA ALA A 132 0.57 9.86 10.25
C ALA A 132 2.04 10.26 10.40
N TYR A 133 2.78 9.52 11.19
CA TYR A 133 4.24 9.64 11.26
C TYR A 133 4.88 8.77 10.19
N ALA A 134 5.77 9.35 9.39
CA ALA A 134 6.68 8.66 8.49
C ALA A 134 8.06 8.58 9.16
N ILE A 135 8.49 7.38 9.49
CA ILE A 135 9.71 7.10 10.25
C ILE A 135 10.70 6.43 9.32
N SER A 136 11.72 7.19 8.90
CA SER A 136 12.79 6.69 8.03
C SER A 136 13.83 5.93 8.87
N LEU A 137 14.12 4.72 8.43
CA LEU A 137 15.08 3.83 9.10
C LEU A 137 16.35 3.69 8.27
N GLY A 138 17.51 3.67 8.95
CA GLY A 138 18.83 3.66 8.32
C GLY A 138 19.19 2.31 7.72
N THR A 139 18.75 2.07 6.48
CA THR A 139 19.08 0.86 5.70
C THR A 139 19.37 1.18 4.25
N GLU A 140 20.08 0.28 3.55
CA GLU A 140 20.28 0.34 2.10
C GLU A 140 18.94 0.24 1.33
N ASP A 141 17.95 -0.41 1.92
CA ASP A 141 16.60 -0.56 1.36
C ASP A 141 15.72 0.67 1.52
N GLN A 142 16.21 1.72 2.18
CA GLN A 142 15.46 2.97 2.40
C GLN A 142 14.08 2.73 2.99
N ILE A 143 14.04 2.00 4.09
CA ILE A 143 12.81 1.62 4.78
C ILE A 143 12.16 2.84 5.42
N VAL A 144 10.85 3.01 5.18
CA VAL A 144 10.00 3.96 5.88
C VAL A 144 8.83 3.22 6.51
N ALA A 145 8.71 3.34 7.81
CA ALA A 145 7.57 2.81 8.57
C ALA A 145 6.54 3.91 8.81
N PHE A 146 5.26 3.60 8.61
CA PHE A 146 4.17 4.55 8.79
C PHE A 146 3.30 4.17 9.97
N VAL A 147 3.04 5.12 10.86
CA VAL A 147 2.22 4.95 12.06
C VAL A 147 1.15 6.03 12.13
N SER A 148 -0.10 5.66 12.29
CA SER A 148 -1.21 6.61 12.44
C SER A 148 -1.02 7.43 13.71
N GLN A 149 -1.06 8.75 13.58
CA GLN A 149 -0.92 9.66 14.72
C GLN A 149 -2.14 9.57 15.67
N ARG A 150 -3.34 9.41 15.13
CA ARG A 150 -4.56 9.40 15.96
C ARG A 150 -4.71 8.15 16.79
N GLU A 151 -4.56 7.00 16.16
CA GLU A 151 -4.86 5.69 16.77
C GLU A 151 -3.63 4.87 17.15
N GLY A 152 -2.42 5.35 16.80
CA GLY A 152 -1.16 4.67 17.08
C GLY A 152 -0.93 3.37 16.32
N SER A 153 -1.80 2.99 15.39
CA SER A 153 -1.64 1.73 14.65
C SER A 153 -0.54 1.82 13.60
N PHE A 154 0.21 0.74 13.48
CA PHE A 154 1.17 0.55 12.40
C PHE A 154 0.43 0.38 11.08
N GLN A 155 0.77 1.17 10.06
CA GLN A 155 0.01 1.26 8.81
C GLN A 155 0.67 0.55 7.63
N ALA A 156 1.97 0.72 7.47
CA ALA A 156 2.71 0.16 6.36
C ALA A 156 4.22 0.25 6.55
N ILE A 157 4.94 -0.61 5.84
CA ILE A 157 6.36 -0.43 5.50
C ILE A 157 6.43 -0.11 4.01
N ARG A 158 7.30 0.80 3.65
CA ARG A 158 7.70 1.08 2.27
C ARG A 158 9.21 1.02 2.17
N HIS A 159 9.70 0.48 1.04
CA HIS A 159 11.11 0.27 0.81
C HIS A 159 11.43 0.42 -0.68
N LYS A 160 12.69 0.32 -1.05
CA LYS A 160 13.17 0.56 -2.42
C LYS A 160 12.44 -0.30 -3.47
N GLN A 161 12.24 -1.59 -3.20
CA GLN A 161 11.54 -2.48 -4.14
C GLN A 161 10.06 -2.13 -4.27
N TRP A 162 9.40 -1.72 -3.18
CA TRP A 162 8.02 -1.25 -3.24
C TRP A 162 7.88 -0.03 -4.16
N ARG A 163 8.81 0.94 -4.07
CA ARG A 163 8.78 2.15 -4.93
C ARG A 163 8.98 1.80 -6.40
N TRP A 164 9.84 0.81 -6.67
CA TRP A 164 10.04 0.31 -8.03
C TRP A 164 8.79 -0.43 -8.55
N PHE A 165 8.20 -1.29 -7.74
CA PHE A 165 6.94 -1.97 -8.05
C PHE A 165 5.82 -0.97 -8.35
N ASP A 166 5.63 0.04 -7.49
CA ASP A 166 4.61 1.07 -7.62
C ASP A 166 4.78 1.91 -8.91
N PHE A 167 6.04 2.19 -9.29
CA PHE A 167 6.33 2.84 -10.56
C PHE A 167 5.94 1.97 -11.77
N LEU A 168 6.32 0.70 -11.77
CA LEU A 168 5.95 -0.24 -12.84
C LEU A 168 4.43 -0.47 -12.89
N TRP A 169 3.78 -0.49 -11.72
CA TRP A 169 2.33 -0.60 -11.61
C TRP A 169 1.61 0.59 -12.27
N MET A 170 2.06 1.80 -12.00
CA MET A 170 1.57 3.01 -12.66
C MET A 170 1.70 2.92 -14.18
N MET A 171 2.84 2.44 -14.68
CA MET A 171 3.08 2.26 -16.12
C MET A 171 2.18 1.16 -16.72
N HIS A 172 1.95 0.08 -15.98
CA HIS A 172 1.11 -1.03 -16.41
C HIS A 172 -0.37 -0.68 -16.47
N THR A 173 -0.87 0.01 -15.45
CA THR A 173 -2.27 0.43 -15.35
C THR A 173 -2.57 1.70 -16.16
N MET A 174 -1.53 2.38 -16.66
CA MET A 174 -1.65 3.68 -17.34
C MET A 174 -2.40 4.73 -16.52
N ASP A 175 -2.35 4.63 -15.21
CA ASP A 175 -2.88 5.64 -14.31
C ASP A 175 -1.76 6.54 -13.79
N TYR A 176 -1.47 7.56 -14.55
CA TYR A 176 -0.43 8.55 -14.24
C TYR A 176 -0.89 9.62 -13.24
N GLN A 177 -2.16 9.59 -12.82
CA GLN A 177 -2.73 10.58 -11.91
C GLN A 177 -2.84 10.07 -10.48
N SER A 178 -3.40 8.86 -10.29
CA SER A 178 -3.66 8.31 -8.96
C SER A 178 -2.95 6.98 -8.69
N ARG A 179 -2.44 6.32 -9.73
CA ARG A 179 -1.75 5.01 -9.74
C ARG A 179 -2.61 3.78 -9.45
N ASP A 180 -3.82 3.97 -8.92
CA ASP A 180 -4.68 2.88 -8.45
C ASP A 180 -6.02 2.77 -9.22
N ASN A 181 -6.24 3.63 -10.23
CA ASN A 181 -7.47 3.64 -11.01
C ASN A 181 -7.35 2.80 -12.29
N PHE A 182 -8.01 1.63 -12.31
CA PHE A 182 -8.10 0.75 -13.48
C PHE A 182 -9.14 1.19 -14.52
N ASN A 183 -9.86 2.28 -14.27
CA ASN A 183 -10.95 2.73 -15.15
C ASN A 183 -10.57 3.96 -15.97
N THR A 184 -9.28 4.19 -16.21
CA THR A 184 -8.80 5.30 -17.01
C THR A 184 -9.21 5.15 -18.47
N THR A 185 -9.57 6.26 -19.12
CA THR A 185 -9.89 6.27 -20.55
C THR A 185 -8.70 5.82 -21.38
N LEU A 186 -7.49 6.14 -20.93
CA LEU A 186 -6.25 5.75 -21.57
C LEU A 186 -6.09 4.23 -21.61
N LEU A 187 -6.24 3.55 -20.47
CA LEU A 187 -6.17 2.09 -20.37
C LEU A 187 -7.23 1.42 -21.26
N ARG A 188 -8.48 1.91 -21.21
CA ARG A 188 -9.56 1.40 -22.06
C ARG A 188 -9.27 1.55 -23.54
N GLY A 189 -8.75 2.71 -23.96
CA GLY A 189 -8.37 2.97 -25.34
C GLY A 189 -7.25 2.03 -25.82
N PHE A 190 -6.20 1.85 -25.04
CA PHE A 190 -5.11 0.94 -25.36
C PHE A 190 -5.55 -0.52 -25.38
N SER A 191 -6.39 -0.95 -24.45
CA SER A 191 -6.94 -2.30 -24.42
C SER A 191 -7.76 -2.60 -25.68
N LEU A 192 -8.59 -1.65 -26.12
CA LEU A 192 -9.36 -1.78 -27.37
C LEU A 192 -8.44 -1.85 -28.59
N LEU A 193 -7.45 -0.97 -28.69
CA LEU A 193 -6.47 -0.97 -29.77
C LEU A 193 -5.65 -2.28 -29.78
N GLY A 194 -5.29 -2.78 -28.61
CA GLY A 194 -4.65 -4.08 -28.45
C GLY A 194 -5.48 -5.22 -28.99
N LEU A 195 -6.76 -5.26 -28.65
CA LEU A 195 -7.70 -6.26 -29.15
C LEU A 195 -7.80 -6.23 -30.68
N VAL A 196 -7.97 -5.02 -31.27
CA VAL A 196 -8.03 -4.84 -32.73
C VAL A 196 -6.73 -5.33 -33.40
N THR A 197 -5.57 -5.03 -32.79
CA THR A 197 -4.27 -5.47 -33.33
C THR A 197 -4.14 -6.99 -33.32
N VAL A 198 -4.51 -7.65 -32.23
CA VAL A 198 -4.49 -9.12 -32.12
C VAL A 198 -5.45 -9.77 -33.13
N LEU A 199 -6.68 -9.28 -33.22
CA LEU A 199 -7.66 -9.80 -34.17
C LEU A 199 -7.21 -9.61 -35.63
N SER A 200 -6.59 -8.48 -35.95
CA SER A 200 -6.03 -8.24 -37.30
C SER A 200 -4.90 -9.22 -37.61
N GLY A 201 -4.04 -9.52 -36.63
CA GLY A 201 -2.98 -10.51 -36.76
C GLY A 201 -3.52 -11.90 -37.03
N PHE A 202 -4.52 -12.35 -36.29
CA PHE A 202 -5.19 -13.65 -36.55
C PHE A 202 -5.89 -13.72 -37.92
N THR A 203 -6.51 -12.60 -38.32
CA THR A 203 -7.13 -12.53 -39.66
C THR A 203 -6.09 -12.67 -40.75
N LEU A 204 -4.98 -11.94 -40.67
CA LEU A 204 -3.88 -12.03 -41.63
C LEU A 204 -3.27 -13.45 -41.64
N TRP A 205 -3.05 -14.05 -40.51
CA TRP A 205 -2.57 -15.42 -40.38
C TRP A 205 -3.54 -16.40 -41.06
N GLY A 206 -4.83 -16.30 -40.77
CA GLY A 206 -5.87 -17.17 -41.40
C GLY A 206 -5.95 -17.03 -42.91
N VAL A 207 -5.85 -15.78 -43.44
CA VAL A 207 -5.90 -15.56 -44.91
C VAL A 207 -4.58 -15.98 -45.58
N SER A 208 -3.44 -15.85 -44.92
CA SER A 208 -2.14 -16.20 -45.50
C SER A 208 -1.84 -17.68 -45.43
N THR A 209 -2.46 -18.45 -44.54
CA THR A 209 -2.29 -19.90 -44.42
C THR A 209 -3.10 -20.65 -45.48
N SER A 210 -2.54 -21.76 -45.97
CA SER A 210 -3.16 -22.63 -46.99
C SER A 210 -4.50 -23.21 -46.57
N LEU A 211 -4.87 -23.15 -45.30
CA LEU A 211 -6.12 -23.68 -44.75
C LEU A 211 -7.40 -23.09 -45.41
N PHE A 212 -7.38 -21.81 -45.77
CA PHE A 212 -8.50 -21.15 -46.46
C PHE A 212 -8.33 -21.09 -47.97
N ARG A 213 -7.14 -21.40 -48.52
CA ARG A 213 -6.86 -21.39 -49.95
C ARG A 213 -7.47 -22.57 -50.70
N GLN A 214 -7.69 -23.72 -50.04
CA GLN A 214 -8.26 -24.91 -50.61
C GLN A 214 -9.79 -24.84 -50.82
N ARG A 215 -10.50 -23.91 -50.19
CA ARG A 215 -11.96 -23.78 -50.36
C ARG A 215 -12.40 -23.01 -51.62
N LYS A 216 -11.50 -22.37 -52.35
CA LYS A 216 -11.80 -21.65 -53.61
C LYS A 216 -11.49 -22.43 -54.88
N ALA A 217 -11.09 -23.70 -54.77
CA ALA A 217 -10.73 -24.57 -55.91
C ALA A 217 -11.71 -25.73 -56.09
N LYS A 218 -12.97 -25.57 -55.65
CA LYS A 218 -14.07 -26.50 -55.98
C LYS A 218 -15.26 -25.74 -56.51
#